data_6f8d3685ab5b83642d74ba85a4505922
#
_entry.id   6f8d3685ab5b83642d74ba85a4505922
#
_cell.length_a   1.000
_cell.length_b   1.000
_cell.length_c   1.000
_cell.angle_alpha   90.00
_cell.angle_beta   90.00
_cell.angle_gamma   90.00
#
_symmetry.space_group_name_H-M   'P 1'
#
loop_
_entity.id
_entity.type
_entity.pdbx_description
1 polymer ?
#
loop_
_entity_poly.entity_id
_entity_poly.type
_entity_poly.pdbx_seq_one_letter_code
_entity_poly.pdbx_strand_id
1 'polypeptide(L)' 'MAKIYAELIRKGKKTIDDVPARIRAAVEAILKEGGYELAS' A
#
# COMPACT_ATOMS: atom_id res chain seq x y z
N MET A 1 -0.13 2.34 -11.02
CA MET A 1 0.20 3.34 -10.01
C MET A 1 0.11 2.79 -8.60
N ALA A 2 -1.01 2.18 -8.27
CA ALA A 2 -1.16 1.63 -6.93
C ALA A 2 -0.12 0.55 -6.62
N LYS A 3 0.28 -0.18 -7.64
CA LYS A 3 1.26 -1.25 -7.45
C LYS A 3 2.61 -0.70 -6.99
N ILE A 4 3.00 0.43 -7.52
CA ILE A 4 4.27 1.04 -7.14
C ILE A 4 4.23 1.49 -5.69
N TYR A 5 3.12 2.09 -5.29
CA TYR A 5 2.96 2.49 -3.89
C TYR A 5 3.01 1.28 -2.97
N ALA A 6 2.35 0.20 -3.39
CA ALA A 6 2.34 -1.00 -2.57
C ALA A 6 3.76 -1.52 -2.35
N GLU A 7 4.57 -1.51 -3.40
CA GLU A 7 5.94 -1.96 -3.28
C GLU A 7 6.74 -1.07 -2.34
N LEU A 8 6.57 0.23 -2.45
CA LEU A 8 7.29 1.16 -1.59
C LEU A 8 6.92 0.97 -0.13
N ILE A 9 5.65 0.72 0.12
CA ILE A 9 5.19 0.47 1.48
C ILE A 9 5.79 -0.82 2.01
N ARG A 10 5.80 -1.86 1.19
CA ARG A 10 6.36 -3.13 1.62
C ARG A 10 7.84 -3.02 1.95
N LYS A 11 8.54 -2.15 1.24
CA LYS A 11 9.95 -1.95 1.47
C LYS A 11 10.24 -0.97 2.60
N GLY A 12 9.18 -0.38 3.16
CA GLY A 12 9.34 0.57 4.25
C GLY A 12 9.77 1.95 3.82
N LYS A 13 9.69 2.23 2.52
CA LYS A 13 10.10 3.54 2.01
C LYS A 13 8.99 4.57 2.09
N LYS A 14 7.74 4.10 2.15
CA LYS A 14 6.59 4.97 2.30
C LYS A 14 5.58 4.31 3.21
N THR A 15 4.66 5.12 3.70
CA THR A 15 3.58 4.62 4.55
C THR A 15 2.26 4.79 3.83
N ILE A 16 1.23 4.16 4.36
CA ILE A 16 -0.09 4.26 3.75
C ILE A 16 -0.59 5.71 3.78
N ASP A 17 -0.13 6.50 4.73
CA ASP A 17 -0.51 7.89 4.82
C ASP A 17 0.08 8.72 3.68
N ASP A 18 1.16 8.24 3.08
CA ASP A 18 1.77 8.93 1.95
C ASP A 18 0.99 8.69 0.67
N VAL A 19 0.05 7.76 0.68
CA VAL A 19 -0.73 7.41 -0.50
C VAL A 19 -1.94 8.33 -0.59
N PRO A 20 -2.18 8.93 -1.77
CA PRO A 20 -3.39 9.74 -1.95
C PRO A 20 -4.65 8.93 -1.61
N ALA A 21 -5.62 9.58 -0.99
CA ALA A 21 -6.82 8.90 -0.57
C ALA A 21 -7.51 8.18 -1.73
N ARG A 22 -7.39 8.73 -2.93
CA ARG A 22 -8.04 8.16 -4.10
C ARG A 22 -7.60 6.75 -4.39
N ILE A 23 -6.31 6.49 -4.22
CA ILE A 23 -5.77 5.18 -4.58
C ILE A 23 -5.41 4.35 -3.36
N ARG A 24 -5.68 4.88 -2.18
CA ARG A 24 -5.33 4.17 -0.96
C ARG A 24 -6.03 2.81 -0.90
N ALA A 25 -7.31 2.78 -1.24
CA ALA A 25 -8.05 1.52 -1.22
C ALA A 25 -7.46 0.51 -2.19
N ALA A 26 -7.02 0.98 -3.37
CA ALA A 26 -6.42 0.09 -4.35
C ALA A 26 -5.09 -0.45 -3.84
N VAL A 27 -4.30 0.41 -3.19
CA VAL A 27 -3.02 -0.01 -2.64
C VAL A 27 -3.24 -1.04 -1.55
N GLU A 28 -4.21 -0.80 -0.68
CA GLU A 28 -4.51 -1.74 0.38
C GLU A 28 -4.94 -3.09 -0.17
N ALA A 29 -5.73 -3.08 -1.23
CA ALA A 29 -6.17 -4.32 -1.85
C ALA A 29 -4.98 -5.10 -2.41
N ILE A 30 -4.05 -4.41 -3.04
CA ILE A 30 -2.88 -5.05 -3.59
C ILE A 30 -2.01 -5.64 -2.48
N LEU A 31 -1.80 -4.87 -1.43
CA LEU A 31 -0.99 -5.35 -0.31
C LEU A 31 -1.65 -6.56 0.34
N LYS A 32 -2.95 -6.50 0.48
CA LYS A 32 -3.68 -7.59 1.10
C LYS A 32 -3.58 -8.87 0.28
N GLU A 33 -3.68 -8.74 -1.04
CA GLU A 33 -3.56 -9.90 -1.91
C GLU A 33 -2.17 -10.50 -1.87
N GLY A 34 -1.18 -9.67 -1.61
CA GLY A 34 0.18 -10.13 -1.49
C GLY A 34 0.53 -10.71 -0.14
N GLY A 35 -0.43 -10.77 0.76
CA GLY A 35 -0.19 -11.32 2.09
C GLY A 35 0.40 -10.33 3.07
N TYR A 36 0.44 -9.08 2.72
CA TYR A 36 0.98 -8.04 3.59
C TYR A 36 -0.11 -7.52 4.51
N GLU A 37 0.14 -7.51 5.79
CA GLU A 37 -0.84 -7.03 6.76
C GLU A 37 -0.59 -5.57 7.07
N LEU A 38 -1.61 -4.76 6.81
CA LEU A 38 -1.55 -3.35 7.13
C LEU A 38 -2.03 -3.09 8.54
N ALA A 39 -2.87 -3.95 9.04
CA ALA A 39 -3.42 -3.79 10.36
C ALA A 39 -2.33 -3.97 11.39
N SER A 40 -2.24 -3.09 12.27
CA SER A 40 -1.18 -3.17 13.26
C SER A 40 -1.75 -3.06 14.61
#